data_55ea041850c066e66b1fcddce6671074
#
_entry.id   55ea041850c066e66b1fcddce6671074
#
_cell.length_a   1.000
_cell.length_b   1.000
_cell.length_c   1.000
_cell.angle_alpha   90.00
_cell.angle_beta   90.00
_cell.angle_gamma   90.00
#
_symmetry.space_group_name_H-M   'P 1'
#
loop_
_entity.id
_entity.type
_entity.pdbx_description
1 polymer ?
#
loop_
_entity_poly.entity_id
_entity_poly.type
_entity_poly.pdbx_seq_one_letter_code
_entity_poly.pdbx_strand_id
1 'polypeptide(L)'
;APDAIEAASPSANAHPSDVDLAYHYDDAEVTLNISLSDEKDYEGGELLFGADKTTDDPAAHRRRSPVRHARGVGILHKGSNMHEAAPVTEGRRINLVMWMRSSKLRAESCPMCGRPAEACSVLEG
;
A
#
# COMPACT_ATOMS: atom_id res chain seq x y z
N ALA A 1 -15.12 -0.22 -2.13
CA ALA A 1 -15.04 1.13 -2.68
C ALA A 1 -13.59 1.48 -2.98
N PRO A 2 -13.31 2.16 -4.07
CA PRO A 2 -11.97 2.64 -4.34
C PRO A 2 -11.59 3.74 -3.34
N ASP A 3 -10.47 3.57 -2.68
CA ASP A 3 -9.91 4.60 -1.80
C ASP A 3 -8.82 5.37 -2.55
N ALA A 4 -8.92 6.69 -2.54
CA ALA A 4 -7.87 7.56 -3.06
C ALA A 4 -6.94 7.93 -1.91
N ILE A 5 -5.66 7.58 -2.04
CA ILE A 5 -4.62 8.04 -1.13
C ILE A 5 -4.04 9.32 -1.74
N GLU A 6 -4.29 10.42 -1.08
CA GLU A 6 -3.73 11.71 -1.42
C GLU A 6 -2.57 12.00 -0.49
N ALA A 7 -1.36 12.00 -1.04
CA ALA A 7 -0.20 12.50 -0.33
C ALA A 7 0.06 13.93 -0.78
N ALA A 8 -0.10 14.88 0.13
CA ALA A 8 0.14 16.29 -0.13
C ALA A 8 1.53 16.70 0.34
N SER A 9 2.16 17.60 -0.39
CA SER A 9 3.31 18.36 0.09
C SER A 9 2.94 19.11 1.38
N PRO A 10 3.83 19.25 2.36
CA PRO A 10 3.58 20.05 3.53
C PRO A 10 3.40 21.53 3.14
N SER A 11 2.18 21.89 2.77
CA SER A 11 1.74 23.28 2.82
C SER A 11 1.45 23.61 4.28
N ALA A 12 1.41 24.89 4.63
CA ALA A 12 1.14 25.35 6.02
C ALA A 12 -0.14 24.77 6.65
N ASN A 13 -0.98 24.07 5.87
CA ASN A 13 -2.25 23.45 6.26
C ASN A 13 -2.30 21.93 6.03
N ALA A 14 -1.21 21.27 5.58
CA ALA A 14 -1.19 19.84 5.38
C ALA A 14 -0.92 19.12 6.71
N HIS A 15 -1.69 18.06 6.99
CA HIS A 15 -1.43 17.22 8.15
C HIS A 15 -0.13 16.41 7.90
N PRO A 16 0.84 16.37 8.85
CA PRO A 16 2.10 15.66 8.64
C PRO A 16 1.95 14.18 8.27
N SER A 17 0.84 13.55 8.65
CA SER A 17 0.54 12.15 8.32
C SER A 17 0.14 11.90 6.86
N ASP A 18 -0.08 12.95 6.07
CA ASP A 18 -0.57 12.80 4.70
C ASP A 18 0.56 12.81 3.67
N VAL A 19 1.83 12.85 4.10
CA VAL A 19 2.99 12.96 3.20
C VAL A 19 3.66 11.63 2.90
N ASP A 20 3.45 10.60 3.71
CA ASP A 20 4.04 9.27 3.51
C ASP A 20 3.13 8.13 3.97
N LEU A 21 3.52 6.92 3.64
CA LEU A 21 2.95 5.69 4.18
C LEU A 21 4.07 4.79 4.68
N ALA A 22 4.03 4.45 5.96
CA ALA A 22 4.98 3.55 6.58
C ALA A 22 4.95 2.14 5.97
N TYR A 23 6.03 1.40 6.14
CA TYR A 23 6.17 0.03 5.66
C TYR A 23 5.09 -0.90 6.23
N HIS A 24 4.23 -1.42 5.36
CA HIS A 24 3.04 -2.20 5.72
C HIS A 24 2.69 -3.23 4.63
N TYR A 25 1.76 -4.10 4.95
CA TYR A 25 1.04 -4.95 4.00
C TYR A 25 -0.45 -4.53 3.95
N ASP A 26 -1.14 -4.92 2.90
CA ASP A 26 -2.56 -4.61 2.73
C ASP A 26 -3.45 -5.75 3.21
N ASP A 27 -4.60 -5.41 3.79
CA ASP A 27 -5.68 -6.36 4.04
C ASP A 27 -6.46 -6.65 2.74
N ALA A 28 -5.77 -7.27 1.81
CA ALA A 28 -6.29 -7.65 0.49
C ALA A 28 -5.55 -8.87 -0.04
N GLU A 29 -6.16 -9.66 -0.88
CA GLU A 29 -5.46 -10.71 -1.64
C GLU A 29 -4.65 -10.08 -2.76
N VAL A 30 -5.22 -9.08 -3.42
CA VAL A 30 -4.56 -8.31 -4.48
C VAL A 30 -4.90 -6.83 -4.33
N THR A 31 -3.90 -5.98 -4.52
CA THR A 31 -4.03 -4.53 -4.56
C THR A 31 -3.70 -4.01 -5.95
N LEU A 32 -4.53 -3.10 -6.46
CA LEU A 32 -4.23 -2.31 -7.64
C LEU A 32 -4.05 -0.85 -7.21
N ASN A 33 -2.90 -0.28 -7.54
CA ASN A 33 -2.55 1.11 -7.24
C ASN A 33 -2.29 1.85 -8.54
N ILE A 34 -3.10 2.85 -8.86
CA ILE A 34 -3.03 3.63 -10.09
C ILE A 34 -2.61 5.05 -9.78
N SER A 35 -1.55 5.55 -10.42
CA SER A 35 -1.17 6.96 -10.31
C SER A 35 -2.11 7.84 -11.11
N LEU A 36 -2.67 8.86 -10.46
CA LEU A 36 -3.50 9.89 -11.09
C LEU A 36 -2.72 11.19 -11.30
N SER A 37 -1.54 11.32 -10.70
CA SER A 37 -0.66 12.49 -10.82
C SER A 37 0.39 12.30 -11.89
N ASP A 38 0.70 13.38 -12.59
CA ASP A 38 1.88 13.43 -13.47
C ASP A 38 3.16 13.46 -12.62
N GLU A 39 4.22 12.82 -13.10
CA GLU A 39 5.53 12.81 -12.42
C GLU A 39 6.11 14.23 -12.21
N LYS A 40 5.62 15.21 -12.96
CA LYS A 40 6.03 16.63 -12.85
C LYS A 40 5.32 17.39 -11.73
N ASP A 41 4.26 16.80 -11.17
CA ASP A 41 3.40 17.48 -10.20
C ASP A 41 3.92 17.33 -8.76
N TYR A 42 4.93 16.47 -8.53
CA TYR A 42 5.46 16.21 -7.20
C TYR A 42 6.91 15.73 -7.23
N GLU A 43 7.59 15.87 -6.10
CA GLU A 43 8.90 15.28 -5.81
C GLU A 43 8.83 14.37 -4.59
N GLY A 44 9.68 13.34 -4.56
CA GLY A 44 9.60 12.29 -3.56
C GLY A 44 8.42 11.35 -3.82
N GLY A 45 7.90 10.74 -2.76
CA GLY A 45 6.72 9.89 -2.84
C GLY A 45 6.93 8.58 -3.61
N GLU A 46 8.15 8.10 -3.74
CA GLU A 46 8.45 6.83 -4.42
C GLU A 46 7.73 5.68 -3.72
N LEU A 47 7.12 4.82 -4.51
CA LEU A 47 6.58 3.56 -4.04
C LEU A 47 7.71 2.52 -3.95
N LEU A 48 7.92 1.99 -2.76
CA LEU A 48 9.02 1.08 -2.44
C LEU A 48 8.45 -0.26 -2.01
N PHE A 49 8.83 -1.33 -2.71
CA PHE A 49 8.44 -2.69 -2.35
C PHE A 49 9.55 -3.41 -1.58
N GLY A 50 9.16 -4.14 -0.56
CA GLY A 50 10.01 -5.01 0.23
C GLY A 50 9.67 -6.48 0.04
N ALA A 51 9.91 -7.28 1.08
CA ALA A 51 9.61 -8.70 1.09
C ALA A 51 8.12 -8.98 1.32
N ASP A 52 7.69 -10.21 1.05
CA ASP A 52 6.38 -10.70 1.48
C ASP A 52 6.33 -10.75 3.02
N LYS A 53 5.18 -10.45 3.61
CA LYS A 53 4.99 -10.43 5.07
C LYS A 53 5.30 -11.76 5.75
N THR A 54 5.22 -12.87 5.00
CA THR A 54 5.51 -14.23 5.51
C THR A 54 6.99 -14.57 5.53
N THR A 55 7.84 -13.69 5.02
CA THR A 55 9.29 -13.87 4.99
C THR A 55 9.87 -13.68 6.39
N ASP A 56 10.57 -14.68 6.91
CA ASP A 56 11.20 -14.64 8.23
C ASP A 56 12.62 -14.01 8.21
N ASP A 57 13.13 -13.67 7.04
CA ASP A 57 14.47 -13.08 6.89
C ASP A 57 14.45 -11.56 7.11
N PRO A 58 15.01 -11.05 8.23
CA PRO A 58 15.07 -9.61 8.49
C PRO A 58 15.88 -8.84 7.44
N ALA A 59 16.84 -9.48 6.77
CA ALA A 59 17.62 -8.83 5.72
C ALA A 59 16.77 -8.59 4.46
N ALA A 60 15.85 -9.50 4.14
CA ALA A 60 14.90 -9.30 3.06
C ALA A 60 13.97 -8.10 3.33
N HIS A 61 13.51 -7.94 4.58
CA HIS A 61 12.66 -6.82 4.98
C HIS A 61 13.38 -5.46 5.04
N ARG A 62 14.71 -5.45 5.08
CA ARG A 62 15.48 -4.19 5.00
C ARG A 62 15.70 -3.69 3.59
N ARG A 63 15.59 -4.58 2.59
CA ARG A 63 15.74 -4.19 1.18
C ARG A 63 14.46 -3.52 0.66
N ARG A 64 14.63 -2.50 -0.16
CA ARG A 64 13.55 -1.77 -0.82
C ARG A 64 13.84 -1.67 -2.31
N SER A 65 12.84 -1.95 -3.10
CA SER A 65 12.89 -1.82 -4.55
C SER A 65 11.95 -0.70 -4.97
N PRO A 66 12.47 0.41 -5.50
CA PRO A 66 11.64 1.48 -6.00
C PRO A 66 10.92 1.05 -7.28
N VAL A 67 9.67 1.45 -7.39
CA VAL A 67 8.86 1.22 -8.60
C VAL A 67 8.46 2.57 -9.18
N ARG A 68 8.79 2.75 -10.46
CA ARG A 68 8.36 3.93 -11.20
C ARG A 68 6.85 3.87 -11.44
N HIS A 69 6.15 4.96 -11.12
CA HIS A 69 4.70 5.01 -11.16
C HIS A 69 4.23 6.21 -11.99
N ALA A 70 4.26 6.04 -13.32
CA ALA A 70 3.79 7.07 -14.23
C ALA A 70 2.27 7.23 -14.17
N ARG A 71 1.78 8.42 -14.51
CA ARG A 71 0.35 8.72 -14.55
C ARG A 71 -0.41 7.72 -15.44
N GLY A 72 -1.51 7.21 -14.93
CA GLY A 72 -2.35 6.22 -15.61
C GLY A 72 -1.81 4.79 -15.60
N VAL A 73 -0.63 4.56 -15.02
CA VAL A 73 -0.07 3.23 -14.85
C VAL A 73 -0.59 2.61 -13.57
N GLY A 74 -1.09 1.39 -13.67
CA GLY A 74 -1.51 0.58 -12.53
C GLY A 74 -0.42 -0.41 -12.13
N ILE A 75 -0.12 -0.47 -10.84
CA ILE A 75 0.73 -1.49 -10.23
C ILE A 75 -0.17 -2.50 -9.54
N LEU A 76 -0.10 -3.74 -9.99
CA LEU A 76 -0.84 -4.86 -9.40
C LEU A 76 0.13 -5.67 -8.54
N HIS A 77 -0.22 -5.87 -7.26
CA HIS A 77 0.61 -6.65 -6.34
C HIS A 77 -0.23 -7.48 -5.37
N LYS A 78 0.39 -8.47 -4.77
CA LYS A 78 -0.24 -9.20 -3.65
C LYS A 78 -0.37 -8.28 -2.45
N GLY A 79 -1.48 -8.35 -1.74
CA GLY A 79 -1.65 -7.61 -0.49
C GLY A 79 -0.59 -7.97 0.56
N SER A 80 -0.12 -9.22 0.56
CA SER A 80 0.95 -9.68 1.44
C SER A 80 2.34 -9.08 1.15
N ASN A 81 2.54 -8.49 -0.02
CA ASN A 81 3.79 -7.79 -0.32
C ASN A 81 3.91 -6.51 0.52
N MET A 82 4.93 -6.47 1.36
CA MET A 82 5.22 -5.29 2.17
C MET A 82 5.69 -4.14 1.27
N HIS A 83 5.19 -2.96 1.52
CA HIS A 83 5.52 -1.77 0.75
C HIS A 83 5.38 -0.51 1.60
N GLU A 84 5.91 0.59 1.09
CA GLU A 84 5.84 1.92 1.69
C GLU A 84 5.80 2.99 0.61
N ALA A 85 5.36 4.17 0.95
CA ALA A 85 5.53 5.36 0.14
C ALA A 85 6.47 6.32 0.84
N ALA A 86 7.57 6.68 0.19
CA ALA A 86 8.50 7.68 0.68
C ALA A 86 7.79 9.04 0.81
N PRO A 87 8.27 9.94 1.69
CA PRO A 87 7.67 11.26 1.84
C PRO A 87 7.61 12.03 0.51
N VAL A 88 6.47 12.65 0.25
CA VAL A 88 6.36 13.68 -0.79
C VAL A 88 7.00 14.94 -0.26
N THR A 89 8.06 15.40 -0.91
CA THR A 89 8.85 16.56 -0.48
C THR A 89 8.40 17.85 -1.12
N GLU A 90 7.77 17.77 -2.29
CA GLU A 90 7.24 18.91 -3.03
C GLU A 90 6.05 18.49 -3.88
N GLY A 91 5.09 19.38 -4.08
CA GLY A 91 3.93 19.15 -4.90
C GLY A 91 2.88 18.24 -4.25
N ARG A 92 2.07 17.57 -5.08
CA ARG A 92 0.95 16.74 -4.64
C ARG A 92 0.88 15.46 -5.47
N ARG A 93 0.80 14.31 -4.79
CA ARG A 93 0.61 13.01 -5.41
C ARG A 93 -0.77 12.46 -5.07
N ILE A 94 -1.50 12.01 -6.08
CA ILE A 94 -2.80 11.35 -5.93
C ILE A 94 -2.73 9.98 -6.58
N ASN A 95 -3.12 8.95 -5.82
CA ASN A 95 -3.24 7.59 -6.31
C ASN A 95 -4.65 7.05 -6.02
N LEU A 96 -5.15 6.24 -6.93
CA LEU A 96 -6.34 5.42 -6.73
C LEU A 96 -5.90 4.03 -6.29
N VAL A 97 -6.31 3.60 -5.11
CA VAL A 97 -5.98 2.27 -4.57
C VAL A 97 -7.26 1.44 -4.46
N MET A 98 -7.20 0.23 -5.00
CA MET A 98 -8.30 -0.75 -4.90
C MET A 98 -7.79 -2.00 -4.19
N TRP A 99 -8.38 -2.31 -3.05
CA TRP A 99 -8.14 -3.55 -2.30
C TRP A 99 -9.16 -4.60 -2.71
N MET A 100 -8.68 -5.64 -3.40
CA MET A 100 -9.53 -6.73 -3.88
C MET A 100 -9.48 -7.89 -2.90
N ARG A 101 -10.65 -8.25 -2.37
CA ARG A 101 -10.81 -9.30 -1.38
C ARG A 101 -11.63 -10.45 -1.96
N SER A 102 -11.19 -11.68 -1.74
CA SER A 102 -11.88 -12.89 -2.15
C SER A 102 -12.73 -13.43 -1.01
N SER A 103 -14.05 -13.36 -1.12
CA SER A 103 -14.96 -13.94 -0.13
C SER A 103 -14.77 -15.45 0.01
N LYS A 104 -14.44 -16.14 -1.07
CA LYS A 104 -14.17 -17.58 -1.03
C LYS A 104 -12.92 -17.91 -0.20
N LEU A 105 -11.79 -17.25 -0.46
CA LEU A 105 -10.55 -17.48 0.29
C LEU A 105 -10.73 -17.09 1.77
N ARG A 106 -11.43 -15.99 2.05
CA ARG A 106 -11.64 -15.50 3.41
C ARG A 106 -12.63 -16.34 4.20
N ALA A 107 -13.51 -17.10 3.54
CA ALA A 107 -14.35 -18.09 4.20
C ALA A 107 -13.55 -19.31 4.68
N GLU A 108 -12.44 -19.61 4.03
CA GLU A 108 -11.57 -20.75 4.41
C GLU A 108 -10.51 -20.33 5.44
N SER A 109 -9.89 -19.18 5.26
CA SER A 109 -8.85 -18.68 6.18
C SER A 109 -8.73 -17.16 6.15
N CYS A 110 -8.39 -16.59 7.29
CA CYS A 110 -8.11 -15.17 7.40
C CYS A 110 -6.73 -14.84 6.80
N PRO A 111 -6.63 -13.96 5.80
CA PRO A 111 -5.34 -13.60 5.20
C PRO A 111 -4.45 -12.78 6.13
N MET A 112 -5.02 -12.19 7.18
CA MET A 112 -4.28 -11.38 8.15
C MET A 112 -3.52 -12.24 9.16
N CYS A 113 -4.17 -13.28 9.68
CA CYS A 113 -3.60 -14.13 10.73
C CYS A 113 -3.40 -15.59 10.31
N GLY A 114 -3.85 -16.01 9.13
CA GLY A 114 -3.74 -17.38 8.62
C GLY A 114 -4.63 -18.41 9.32
N ARG A 115 -5.47 -18.00 10.27
CA ARG A 115 -6.38 -18.91 10.99
C ARG A 115 -7.64 -19.20 10.17
N PRO A 116 -8.32 -20.35 10.42
CA PRO A 116 -9.67 -20.55 9.91
C PRO A 116 -10.58 -19.38 10.24
N ALA A 117 -11.52 -19.06 9.36
CA ALA A 117 -12.40 -17.88 9.52
C ALA A 117 -13.13 -17.89 10.88
N GLU A 118 -13.60 -19.05 11.32
CA GLU A 118 -14.26 -19.25 12.61
C GLU A 118 -13.38 -19.01 13.85
N ALA A 119 -12.06 -19.04 13.68
CA ALA A 119 -11.08 -18.84 14.75
C ALA A 119 -10.40 -17.46 14.68
N CYS A 120 -10.86 -16.58 13.80
CA CYS A 120 -10.25 -15.27 13.58
C CYS A 120 -10.97 -14.18 14.37
N SER A 121 -10.34 -13.68 15.43
CA SER A 121 -10.85 -12.57 16.24
C SER A 121 -10.91 -11.21 15.54
N VAL A 122 -10.34 -11.09 14.35
CA VAL A 122 -10.36 -9.84 13.56
C VAL A 122 -11.72 -9.59 12.92
N LEU A 123 -12.56 -10.62 12.81
CA LEU A 123 -13.89 -10.52 12.19
C LEU A 123 -15.01 -10.16 13.20
N GLU A 124 -14.69 -10.05 14.49
CA GLU A 124 -15.65 -9.74 15.55
C GLU A 124 -15.68 -8.23 15.92
N GLY A 125 -15.03 -7.39 15.12
CA GLY A 125 -14.98 -5.93 15.31
C GLY A 125 -15.85 -5.13 14.36
#